data_1ee169c155d94f58b3395d7cdbf36302
#
_entry.id   1ee169c155d94f58b3395d7cdbf36302
#
_cell.length_a   1.000
_cell.length_b   1.000
_cell.length_c   1.000
_cell.angle_alpha   90.00
_cell.angle_beta   90.00
_cell.angle_gamma   90.00
#
_symmetry.space_group_name_H-M   'P 1'
#
loop_
_entity.id
_entity.type
_entity.pdbx_description
1 polymer ?
#
loop_
_entity_poly.entity_id
_entity_poly.type
_entity_poly.pdbx_seq_one_letter_code
_entity_poly.pdbx_strand_id
1 'polypeptide(L)'
;MPIDTFAAGRHSVLVVADIRIVPSDSIDSVWVQLATEQSEFGWTRESALIPNVVPADTISQFILFFSDTHLIIFLVVIGVITVSYWIRHLLALKAPIVHFRDINTFYPTLLTILVAASATYYAHLQLFYPEMWRHFYYHPTLNPFVLPFQLGLFLLMVWMLLIVALAAVDDVRHQLPFGDAVLYLSGLMAVCAANYIIYSIATLYYIGYFLLAAYVYFALYRFWKFSRMPYRCGKCGAQMHNKGRCPICGAENY
;
A
#
# COMPACT_ATOMS: atom_id res chain seq x y z
N MET A 1 -13.12 47.52 16.46
CA MET A 1 -13.88 46.74 15.45
C MET A 1 -14.28 45.45 16.10
N PRO A 2 -15.53 45.05 16.12
CA PRO A 2 -15.91 43.73 16.59
C PRO A 2 -15.23 42.72 15.67
N ILE A 3 -14.49 41.81 16.26
CA ILE A 3 -13.92 40.68 15.53
C ILE A 3 -15.07 39.68 15.43
N ASP A 4 -15.77 39.70 14.31
CA ASP A 4 -16.74 38.64 14.00
C ASP A 4 -15.95 37.35 13.80
N THR A 5 -16.16 36.44 14.73
CA THR A 5 -15.60 35.08 14.67
C THR A 5 -16.74 34.13 14.30
N PHE A 6 -16.56 33.36 13.25
CA PHE A 6 -17.47 32.26 12.94
C PHE A 6 -16.88 30.91 13.40
N ALA A 7 -17.73 29.97 13.74
CA ALA A 7 -17.32 28.63 14.08
C ALA A 7 -17.61 27.69 12.89
N ALA A 8 -16.55 27.16 12.30
CA ALA A 8 -16.70 26.12 11.27
C ALA A 8 -17.05 24.79 11.93
N GLY A 9 -18.17 24.20 11.51
CA GLY A 9 -18.60 22.87 11.95
C GLY A 9 -17.72 21.76 11.38
N ARG A 10 -17.76 20.56 11.99
CA ARG A 10 -17.10 19.39 11.39
C ARG A 10 -17.67 19.10 10.00
N HIS A 11 -16.79 18.81 9.05
CA HIS A 11 -17.11 18.53 7.64
C HIS A 11 -17.68 19.73 6.85
N SER A 12 -17.59 20.95 7.37
CA SER A 12 -17.93 22.15 6.56
C SER A 12 -16.87 22.37 5.49
N VAL A 13 -17.31 22.76 4.30
CA VAL A 13 -16.41 23.13 3.22
C VAL A 13 -15.96 24.57 3.44
N LEU A 14 -14.65 24.78 3.43
CA LEU A 14 -14.02 26.10 3.56
C LEU A 14 -13.24 26.41 2.29
N VAL A 15 -13.35 27.64 1.82
CA VAL A 15 -12.61 28.12 0.66
C VAL A 15 -11.58 29.16 1.10
N VAL A 16 -10.36 29.04 0.62
CA VAL A 16 -9.32 30.05 0.83
C VAL A 16 -9.64 31.24 -0.09
N ALA A 17 -10.02 32.36 0.51
CA ALA A 17 -10.42 33.57 -0.22
C ALA A 17 -9.22 34.51 -0.45
N ASP A 18 -8.31 34.65 0.51
CA ASP A 18 -7.12 35.51 0.43
C ASP A 18 -6.00 34.95 1.31
N ILE A 19 -4.75 35.30 0.99
CA ILE A 19 -3.56 34.95 1.78
C ILE A 19 -2.73 36.23 1.97
N ARG A 20 -2.39 36.54 3.21
CA ARG A 20 -1.57 37.71 3.56
C ARG A 20 -0.35 37.31 4.35
N ILE A 21 0.78 37.87 3.94
CA ILE A 21 2.04 37.72 4.68
C ILE A 21 2.18 38.94 5.60
N VAL A 22 2.20 38.67 6.92
CA VAL A 22 2.38 39.69 7.96
C VAL A 22 3.73 39.43 8.69
N PRO A 23 4.83 40.00 8.19
CA PRO A 23 6.18 39.73 8.74
C PRO A 23 6.36 40.15 10.21
N SER A 24 5.45 40.98 10.72
CA SER A 24 5.46 41.44 12.11
C SER A 24 4.87 40.46 13.12
N ASP A 25 4.19 39.42 12.67
CA ASP A 25 3.69 38.36 13.56
C ASP A 25 4.81 37.37 13.88
N SER A 26 5.20 37.30 15.14
CA SER A 26 6.30 36.47 15.63
C SER A 26 5.95 34.97 15.73
N ILE A 27 4.66 34.63 15.63
CA ILE A 27 4.18 33.23 15.76
C ILE A 27 4.01 32.60 14.38
N ASP A 28 3.38 33.34 13.45
CA ASP A 28 3.16 32.87 12.08
C ASP A 28 2.98 34.07 11.15
N SER A 29 3.82 34.13 10.15
CA SER A 29 3.80 35.24 9.19
C SER A 29 2.68 35.10 8.14
N VAL A 30 2.07 33.91 7.99
CA VAL A 30 1.07 33.65 6.96
C VAL A 30 -0.33 33.62 7.58
N TRP A 31 -1.17 34.54 7.10
CA TRP A 31 -2.57 34.61 7.48
C TRP A 31 -3.45 34.25 6.28
N VAL A 32 -4.43 33.39 6.51
CA VAL A 32 -5.33 32.88 5.51
C VAL A 32 -6.75 33.33 5.80
N GLN A 33 -7.38 33.94 4.81
CA GLN A 33 -8.81 34.26 4.86
C GLN A 33 -9.62 33.08 4.38
N LEU A 34 -10.52 32.62 5.20
CA LEU A 34 -11.45 31.53 4.89
C LEU A 34 -12.85 32.08 4.66
N ALA A 35 -13.53 31.48 3.70
CA ALA A 35 -14.93 31.74 3.43
C ALA A 35 -15.74 30.44 3.62
N THR A 36 -16.90 30.54 4.24
CA THR A 36 -17.88 29.45 4.35
C THR A 36 -18.87 29.50 3.18
N GLU A 37 -19.65 28.43 2.99
CA GLU A 37 -20.76 28.41 2.01
C GLU A 37 -21.83 29.46 2.30
N GLN A 38 -21.91 29.96 3.55
CA GLN A 38 -22.85 31.01 3.97
C GLN A 38 -22.30 32.42 3.76
N SER A 39 -21.17 32.54 3.04
CA SER A 39 -20.50 33.82 2.79
C SER A 39 -19.97 34.52 4.05
N GLU A 40 -19.66 33.78 5.10
CA GLU A 40 -18.96 34.28 6.27
C GLU A 40 -17.45 34.25 5.99
N PHE A 41 -16.74 35.33 6.37
CA PHE A 41 -15.30 35.46 6.15
C PHE A 41 -14.58 35.61 7.47
N GLY A 42 -13.47 34.89 7.63
CA GLY A 42 -12.63 35.01 8.82
C GLY A 42 -11.16 34.81 8.51
N TRP A 43 -10.29 35.43 9.32
CA TRP A 43 -8.85 35.28 9.19
C TRP A 43 -8.31 34.33 10.25
N THR A 44 -7.43 33.45 9.85
CA THR A 44 -6.72 32.54 10.76
C THR A 44 -5.26 32.42 10.37
N ARG A 45 -4.41 32.01 11.30
CA ARG A 45 -3.01 31.68 11.00
C ARG A 45 -2.93 30.35 10.28
N GLU A 46 -2.01 30.23 9.33
CA GLU A 46 -1.78 28.99 8.60
C GLU A 46 -1.47 27.82 9.54
N SER A 47 -0.60 28.04 10.51
CA SER A 47 -0.20 27.03 11.49
C SER A 47 -1.36 26.50 12.36
N ALA A 48 -2.38 27.34 12.62
CA ALA A 48 -3.59 26.93 13.34
C ALA A 48 -4.61 26.25 12.43
N LEU A 49 -4.61 26.58 11.13
CA LEU A 49 -5.54 26.03 10.15
C LEU A 49 -5.16 24.61 9.72
N ILE A 50 -3.90 24.43 9.30
CA ILE A 50 -3.38 23.18 8.72
C ILE A 50 -3.73 21.92 9.52
N PRO A 51 -3.61 21.86 10.85
CA PRO A 51 -3.95 20.65 11.62
C PRO A 51 -5.43 20.29 11.62
N ASN A 52 -6.30 21.25 11.28
CA ASN A 52 -7.74 21.12 11.41
C ASN A 52 -8.49 20.99 10.08
N VAL A 53 -7.79 21.10 8.95
CA VAL A 53 -8.38 21.04 7.60
C VAL A 53 -7.75 19.94 6.76
N VAL A 54 -8.53 19.45 5.82
CA VAL A 54 -8.11 18.45 4.85
C VAL A 54 -8.39 19.01 3.46
N PRO A 55 -7.46 18.91 2.50
CA PRO A 55 -7.73 19.31 1.12
C PRO A 55 -8.95 18.58 0.54
N ALA A 56 -9.74 19.29 -0.25
CA ALA A 56 -10.97 18.75 -0.82
C ALA A 56 -10.75 17.84 -2.05
N ASP A 57 -9.50 17.62 -2.46
CA ASP A 57 -9.18 16.75 -3.59
C ASP A 57 -9.31 15.26 -3.24
N THR A 58 -9.62 14.46 -4.25
CA THR A 58 -9.88 13.03 -4.11
C THR A 58 -8.67 12.26 -3.56
N ILE A 59 -7.45 12.68 -3.89
CA ILE A 59 -6.23 11.99 -3.46
C ILE A 59 -5.98 12.21 -1.96
N SER A 60 -6.11 13.46 -1.48
CA SER A 60 -5.95 13.78 -0.07
C SER A 60 -7.04 13.15 0.79
N GLN A 61 -8.29 13.10 0.30
CA GLN A 61 -9.37 12.38 0.98
C GLN A 61 -9.10 10.87 1.05
N PHE A 62 -8.56 10.27 -0.02
CA PHE A 62 -8.15 8.88 -0.01
C PHE A 62 -7.04 8.62 1.01
N ILE A 63 -6.02 9.47 1.05
CA ILE A 63 -4.94 9.39 2.04
C ILE A 63 -5.49 9.51 3.47
N LEU A 64 -6.38 10.47 3.71
CA LEU A 64 -7.02 10.66 5.02
C LEU A 64 -7.80 9.42 5.46
N PHE A 65 -8.60 8.84 4.55
CA PHE A 65 -9.38 7.64 4.83
C PHE A 65 -8.49 6.48 5.31
N PHE A 66 -7.33 6.27 4.67
CA PHE A 66 -6.38 5.25 5.10
C PHE A 66 -5.46 5.66 6.26
N SER A 67 -5.43 6.94 6.62
CA SER A 67 -4.66 7.47 7.74
C SER A 67 -5.45 7.48 9.06
N ASP A 68 -6.77 7.31 9.02
CA ASP A 68 -7.59 7.24 10.23
C ASP A 68 -7.27 5.97 11.04
N THR A 69 -6.66 6.17 12.20
CA THR A 69 -6.21 5.06 13.06
C THR A 69 -7.37 4.17 13.52
N HIS A 70 -8.55 4.74 13.79
CA HIS A 70 -9.71 3.97 14.22
C HIS A 70 -10.25 3.09 13.09
N LEU A 71 -10.27 3.61 11.88
CA LEU A 71 -10.68 2.87 10.68
C LEU A 71 -9.67 1.76 10.35
N ILE A 72 -8.37 2.03 10.47
CA ILE A 72 -7.32 1.02 10.27
C ILE A 72 -7.48 -0.11 11.28
N ILE A 73 -7.66 0.19 12.57
CA ILE A 73 -7.87 -0.82 13.60
C ILE A 73 -9.13 -1.65 13.29
N PHE A 74 -10.22 -1.01 12.92
CA PHE A 74 -11.46 -1.68 12.54
C PHE A 74 -11.27 -2.61 11.33
N LEU A 75 -10.58 -2.15 10.28
CA LEU A 75 -10.27 -2.96 9.10
C LEU A 75 -9.37 -4.15 9.44
N VAL A 76 -8.38 -3.95 10.32
CA VAL A 76 -7.50 -5.03 10.79
C VAL A 76 -8.31 -6.08 11.55
N VAL A 77 -9.20 -5.67 12.45
CA VAL A 77 -10.05 -6.60 13.22
C VAL A 77 -10.96 -7.40 12.29
N ILE A 78 -11.66 -6.74 11.36
CA ILE A 78 -12.50 -7.41 10.36
C ILE A 78 -11.66 -8.36 9.50
N GLY A 79 -10.48 -7.90 9.06
CA GLY A 79 -9.55 -8.72 8.27
C GLY A 79 -9.15 -9.99 9.00
N VAL A 80 -8.77 -9.90 10.27
CA VAL A 80 -8.40 -11.05 11.10
C VAL A 80 -9.58 -12.02 11.27
N ILE A 81 -10.78 -11.51 11.53
CA ILE A 81 -11.99 -12.35 11.68
C ILE A 81 -12.30 -13.05 10.35
N THR A 82 -12.27 -12.31 9.24
CA THR A 82 -12.55 -12.86 7.90
C THR A 82 -11.53 -13.93 7.51
N VAL A 83 -10.24 -13.66 7.69
CA VAL A 83 -9.17 -14.62 7.41
C VAL A 83 -9.29 -15.85 8.30
N SER A 84 -9.59 -15.69 9.60
CA SER A 84 -9.78 -16.80 10.52
C SER A 84 -10.98 -17.67 10.14
N TYR A 85 -12.09 -17.04 9.74
CA TYR A 85 -13.26 -17.75 9.24
C TYR A 85 -12.94 -18.52 7.95
N TRP A 86 -12.24 -17.90 7.00
CA TRP A 86 -11.82 -18.53 5.75
C TRP A 86 -10.89 -19.72 5.99
N ILE A 87 -9.89 -19.56 6.85
CA ILE A 87 -8.97 -20.65 7.20
C ILE A 87 -9.75 -21.82 7.81
N ARG A 88 -10.65 -21.58 8.75
CA ARG A 88 -11.48 -22.64 9.35
C ARG A 88 -12.36 -23.32 8.30
N HIS A 89 -12.96 -22.56 7.40
CA HIS A 89 -13.81 -23.10 6.34
C HIS A 89 -13.01 -23.98 5.36
N LEU A 90 -11.82 -23.54 4.96
CA LEU A 90 -10.92 -24.29 4.07
C LEU A 90 -10.42 -25.59 4.72
N LEU A 91 -10.06 -25.53 6.01
CA LEU A 91 -9.65 -26.71 6.77
C LEU A 91 -10.81 -27.71 6.91
N ALA A 92 -12.03 -27.22 7.10
CA ALA A 92 -13.23 -28.07 7.19
C ALA A 92 -13.59 -28.76 5.87
N LEU A 93 -13.38 -28.08 4.74
CA LEU A 93 -13.68 -28.62 3.40
C LEU A 93 -12.59 -29.57 2.88
N LYS A 94 -11.44 -29.71 3.58
CA LYS A 94 -10.25 -30.41 3.05
C LYS A 94 -9.86 -29.95 1.64
N ALA A 95 -10.17 -28.68 1.32
CA ALA A 95 -9.80 -28.11 0.04
C ALA A 95 -8.28 -28.15 -0.14
N PRO A 96 -7.76 -28.47 -1.32
CA PRO A 96 -6.34 -28.42 -1.58
C PRO A 96 -5.88 -26.99 -1.35
N ILE A 97 -5.00 -26.79 -0.33
CA ILE A 97 -4.41 -25.47 -0.09
C ILE A 97 -3.48 -25.18 -1.27
N VAL A 98 -3.87 -24.23 -2.10
CA VAL A 98 -3.03 -23.74 -3.20
C VAL A 98 -1.78 -23.10 -2.57
N HIS A 99 -0.64 -23.70 -2.82
CA HIS A 99 0.62 -23.20 -2.29
C HIS A 99 1.16 -22.13 -3.25
N PHE A 100 1.94 -21.18 -2.73
CA PHE A 100 2.71 -20.23 -3.56
C PHE A 100 3.66 -20.94 -4.56
N ARG A 101 3.79 -22.23 -4.46
CA ARG A 101 4.58 -23.12 -5.34
C ARG A 101 3.85 -23.51 -6.62
N ASP A 102 2.53 -23.34 -6.67
CA ASP A 102 1.71 -23.81 -7.78
C ASP A 102 1.67 -22.81 -8.94
N ILE A 103 2.21 -21.61 -8.71
CA ILE A 103 2.34 -20.57 -9.72
C ILE A 103 3.80 -20.38 -10.10
N ASN A 104 4.06 -20.45 -11.41
CA ASN A 104 5.42 -20.49 -11.96
C ASN A 104 5.93 -19.11 -12.41
N THR A 105 5.41 -18.03 -11.79
CA THR A 105 5.75 -16.67 -12.13
C THR A 105 6.41 -15.91 -11.00
N PHE A 106 7.20 -14.89 -11.37
CA PHE A 106 7.90 -14.06 -10.41
C PHE A 106 7.03 -12.93 -9.83
N TYR A 107 5.93 -12.56 -10.50
CA TYR A 107 5.13 -11.40 -10.13
C TYR A 107 4.57 -11.42 -8.70
N PRO A 108 4.03 -12.54 -8.16
CA PRO A 108 3.58 -12.56 -6.76
C PRO A 108 4.72 -12.31 -5.76
N THR A 109 5.90 -12.89 -6.01
CA THR A 109 7.09 -12.66 -5.17
C THR A 109 7.56 -11.21 -5.28
N LEU A 110 7.63 -10.66 -6.49
CA LEU A 110 8.00 -9.27 -6.73
C LEU A 110 7.02 -8.31 -6.07
N LEU A 111 5.72 -8.60 -6.11
CA LEU A 111 4.69 -7.79 -5.46
C LEU A 111 4.92 -7.69 -3.95
N THR A 112 5.17 -8.82 -3.28
CA THR A 112 5.41 -8.81 -1.83
C THR A 112 6.68 -8.06 -1.45
N ILE A 113 7.74 -8.13 -2.26
CA ILE A 113 8.98 -7.37 -2.08
C ILE A 113 8.72 -5.87 -2.28
N LEU A 114 8.00 -5.48 -3.34
CA LEU A 114 7.68 -4.08 -3.62
C LEU A 114 6.82 -3.47 -2.50
N VAL A 115 5.85 -4.21 -1.97
CA VAL A 115 5.04 -3.74 -0.83
C VAL A 115 5.91 -3.49 0.39
N ALA A 116 6.79 -4.42 0.74
CA ALA A 116 7.71 -4.27 1.87
C ALA A 116 8.65 -3.06 1.67
N ALA A 117 9.23 -2.92 0.48
CA ALA A 117 10.10 -1.80 0.13
C ALA A 117 9.36 -0.45 0.16
N SER A 118 8.15 -0.39 -0.42
CA SER A 118 7.34 0.82 -0.43
C SER A 118 6.90 1.23 0.97
N ALA A 119 6.52 0.27 1.84
CA ALA A 119 6.17 0.53 3.23
C ALA A 119 7.36 1.07 4.04
N THR A 120 8.55 0.47 3.87
CA THR A 120 9.80 0.95 4.48
C THR A 120 10.13 2.37 4.01
N TYR A 121 10.03 2.62 2.71
CA TYR A 121 10.35 3.93 2.14
C TYR A 121 9.33 5.00 2.54
N TYR A 122 8.05 4.67 2.60
CA TYR A 122 7.00 5.55 3.10
C TYR A 122 7.26 5.99 4.55
N ALA A 123 7.56 5.03 5.44
CA ALA A 123 7.89 5.34 6.83
C ALA A 123 9.19 6.16 6.93
N HIS A 124 10.19 5.89 6.06
CA HIS A 124 11.40 6.71 5.94
C HIS A 124 11.10 8.16 5.58
N LEU A 125 10.23 8.41 4.59
CA LEU A 125 9.84 9.76 4.20
C LEU A 125 9.17 10.52 5.35
N GLN A 126 8.29 9.86 6.08
CA GLN A 126 7.63 10.48 7.25
C GLN A 126 8.61 10.83 8.37
N LEU A 127 9.64 10.02 8.58
CA LEU A 127 10.64 10.26 9.62
C LEU A 127 11.62 11.38 9.26
N PHE A 128 12.12 11.39 8.02
CA PHE A 128 13.24 12.26 7.64
C PHE A 128 12.82 13.49 6.81
N TYR A 129 11.64 13.43 6.17
CA TYR A 129 11.15 14.49 5.28
C TYR A 129 9.68 14.85 5.53
N PRO A 130 9.27 15.13 6.80
CA PRO A 130 7.85 15.36 7.13
C PRO A 130 7.27 16.58 6.42
N GLU A 131 8.06 17.66 6.24
CA GLU A 131 7.62 18.87 5.54
C GLU A 131 7.34 18.61 4.05
N MET A 132 8.20 17.83 3.41
CA MET A 132 8.03 17.44 2.01
C MET A 132 6.78 16.58 1.81
N TRP A 133 6.52 15.65 2.74
CA TRP A 133 5.32 14.83 2.74
C TRP A 133 4.07 15.69 2.93
N ARG A 134 4.11 16.65 3.88
CA ARG A 134 3.02 17.59 4.13
C ARG A 134 2.71 18.44 2.89
N HIS A 135 3.72 18.98 2.22
CA HIS A 135 3.54 19.73 0.96
C HIS A 135 2.87 18.88 -0.12
N PHE A 136 3.31 17.62 -0.28
CA PHE A 136 2.69 16.69 -1.24
C PHE A 136 1.23 16.40 -0.89
N TYR A 137 0.90 16.29 0.39
CA TYR A 137 -0.46 16.06 0.85
C TYR A 137 -1.43 17.18 0.45
N TYR A 138 -0.96 18.43 0.48
CA TYR A 138 -1.76 19.60 0.05
C TYR A 138 -1.72 19.85 -1.45
N HIS A 139 -0.72 19.36 -2.17
CA HIS A 139 -0.56 19.53 -3.61
C HIS A 139 -0.24 18.20 -4.29
N PRO A 140 -1.18 17.24 -4.25
CA PRO A 140 -0.92 15.90 -4.76
C PRO A 140 -0.81 15.91 -6.29
N THR A 141 0.14 15.15 -6.80
CA THR A 141 0.31 14.92 -8.23
C THR A 141 0.64 13.45 -8.48
N LEU A 142 0.18 12.91 -9.61
CA LEU A 142 0.51 11.55 -10.04
C LEU A 142 1.75 11.49 -10.94
N ASN A 143 2.33 12.64 -11.28
CA ASN A 143 3.53 12.72 -12.11
C ASN A 143 4.80 12.66 -11.24
N PRO A 144 5.58 11.56 -11.27
CA PRO A 144 6.77 11.42 -10.43
C PRO A 144 7.92 12.36 -10.83
N PHE A 145 7.92 12.88 -12.06
CA PHE A 145 9.01 13.69 -12.60
C PHE A 145 8.95 15.17 -12.23
N VAL A 146 7.80 15.63 -11.71
CA VAL A 146 7.61 17.02 -11.23
C VAL A 146 7.98 17.17 -9.75
N LEU A 147 8.06 16.05 -9.04
CA LEU A 147 8.32 16.00 -7.60
C LEU A 147 9.83 16.01 -7.29
N PRO A 148 10.22 16.45 -6.08
CA PRO A 148 11.55 16.20 -5.56
C PRO A 148 11.91 14.71 -5.62
N PHE A 149 13.19 14.40 -5.81
CA PHE A 149 13.67 13.03 -6.07
C PHE A 149 13.10 11.99 -5.10
N GLN A 150 13.02 12.31 -3.80
CA GLN A 150 12.54 11.40 -2.76
C GLN A 150 11.05 11.05 -2.95
N LEU A 151 10.21 12.05 -3.18
CA LEU A 151 8.78 11.82 -3.46
C LEU A 151 8.55 11.19 -4.83
N GLY A 152 9.32 11.61 -5.83
CA GLY A 152 9.29 11.02 -7.16
C GLY A 152 9.59 9.52 -7.14
N LEU A 153 10.62 9.12 -6.37
CA LEU A 153 10.96 7.71 -6.18
C LEU A 153 9.84 6.94 -5.48
N PHE A 154 9.22 7.51 -4.45
CA PHE A 154 8.07 6.91 -3.79
C PHE A 154 6.91 6.69 -4.77
N LEU A 155 6.59 7.69 -5.56
CA LEU A 155 5.50 7.60 -6.53
C LEU A 155 5.80 6.60 -7.65
N LEU A 156 7.07 6.49 -8.09
CA LEU A 156 7.50 5.42 -9.01
C LEU A 156 7.30 4.04 -8.40
N MET A 157 7.62 3.85 -7.11
CA MET A 157 7.36 2.57 -6.43
C MET A 157 5.86 2.26 -6.40
N VAL A 158 5.00 3.25 -6.16
CA VAL A 158 3.53 3.07 -6.20
C VAL A 158 3.05 2.67 -7.61
N TRP A 159 3.55 3.30 -8.66
CA TRP A 159 3.25 2.90 -10.04
C TRP A 159 3.71 1.49 -10.36
N MET A 160 4.94 1.13 -9.97
CA MET A 160 5.45 -0.24 -10.15
C MET A 160 4.60 -1.26 -9.38
N LEU A 161 4.16 -0.91 -8.16
CA LEU A 161 3.30 -1.77 -7.35
C LEU A 161 1.97 -2.04 -8.06
N LEU A 162 1.33 -1.02 -8.64
CA LEU A 162 0.09 -1.17 -9.41
C LEU A 162 0.29 -2.06 -10.64
N ILE A 163 1.35 -1.83 -11.41
CA ILE A 163 1.64 -2.60 -12.63
C ILE A 163 1.90 -4.07 -12.27
N VAL A 164 2.73 -4.33 -11.25
CA VAL A 164 3.06 -5.69 -10.83
C VAL A 164 1.85 -6.39 -10.21
N ALA A 165 1.00 -5.66 -9.48
CA ALA A 165 -0.25 -6.21 -8.95
C ALA A 165 -1.19 -6.67 -10.08
N LEU A 166 -1.37 -5.84 -11.11
CA LEU A 166 -2.17 -6.21 -12.29
C LEU A 166 -1.57 -7.42 -13.01
N ALA A 167 -0.26 -7.45 -13.22
CA ALA A 167 0.42 -8.59 -13.83
C ALA A 167 0.27 -9.86 -12.99
N ALA A 168 0.36 -9.77 -11.65
CA ALA A 168 0.16 -10.91 -10.77
C ALA A 168 -1.27 -11.44 -10.82
N VAL A 169 -2.28 -10.57 -10.88
CA VAL A 169 -3.68 -10.97 -11.05
C VAL A 169 -3.91 -11.66 -12.37
N ASP A 170 -3.37 -11.11 -13.46
CA ASP A 170 -3.51 -11.66 -14.79
C ASP A 170 -2.88 -13.07 -14.90
N ASP A 171 -1.65 -13.22 -14.43
CA ASP A 171 -0.96 -14.50 -14.41
C ASP A 171 -1.69 -15.56 -13.57
N VAL A 172 -2.17 -15.20 -12.40
CA VAL A 172 -2.91 -16.11 -11.51
C VAL A 172 -4.19 -16.57 -12.19
N ARG A 173 -4.91 -15.67 -12.85
CA ARG A 173 -6.15 -16.01 -13.58
C ARG A 173 -5.92 -16.94 -14.76
N HIS A 174 -4.76 -16.85 -15.42
CA HIS A 174 -4.42 -17.72 -16.55
C HIS A 174 -3.92 -19.11 -16.12
N GLN A 175 -3.34 -19.22 -14.92
CA GLN A 175 -2.73 -20.47 -14.45
C GLN A 175 -3.65 -21.31 -13.57
N LEU A 176 -4.62 -20.71 -12.89
CA LEU A 176 -5.49 -21.38 -11.94
C LEU A 176 -6.97 -21.27 -12.33
N PRO A 177 -7.79 -22.29 -11.99
CA PRO A 177 -9.24 -22.18 -12.03
C PRO A 177 -9.74 -21.03 -11.17
N PHE A 178 -10.88 -20.44 -11.52
CA PHE A 178 -11.39 -19.22 -10.87
C PHE A 178 -11.44 -19.30 -9.32
N GLY A 179 -11.93 -20.42 -8.76
CA GLY A 179 -12.00 -20.61 -7.30
C GLY A 179 -10.63 -20.60 -6.63
N ASP A 180 -9.66 -21.32 -7.21
CA ASP A 180 -8.30 -21.40 -6.71
C ASP A 180 -7.55 -20.08 -6.90
N ALA A 181 -7.82 -19.37 -8.01
CA ALA A 181 -7.26 -18.04 -8.28
C ALA A 181 -7.71 -17.02 -7.21
N VAL A 182 -9.00 -16.98 -6.87
CA VAL A 182 -9.52 -16.10 -5.81
C VAL A 182 -8.89 -16.44 -4.46
N LEU A 183 -8.77 -17.72 -4.13
CA LEU A 183 -8.14 -18.16 -2.90
C LEU A 183 -6.66 -17.75 -2.83
N TYR A 184 -5.92 -17.96 -3.91
CA TYR A 184 -4.52 -17.57 -3.99
C TYR A 184 -4.35 -16.05 -3.87
N LEU A 185 -5.12 -15.26 -4.61
CA LEU A 185 -5.05 -13.79 -4.58
C LEU A 185 -5.43 -13.23 -3.22
N SER A 186 -6.42 -13.83 -2.53
CA SER A 186 -6.75 -13.41 -1.16
C SER A 186 -5.61 -13.71 -0.18
N GLY A 187 -4.94 -14.84 -0.31
CA GLY A 187 -3.73 -15.17 0.46
C GLY A 187 -2.56 -14.20 0.16
N LEU A 188 -2.34 -13.90 -1.11
CA LEU A 188 -1.32 -12.93 -1.54
C LEU A 188 -1.60 -11.54 -0.98
N MET A 189 -2.86 -11.10 -1.02
CA MET A 189 -3.28 -9.80 -0.44
C MET A 189 -3.05 -9.76 1.07
N ALA A 190 -3.36 -10.85 1.78
CA ALA A 190 -3.09 -10.96 3.23
C ALA A 190 -1.59 -10.85 3.55
N VAL A 191 -0.73 -11.48 2.76
CA VAL A 191 0.74 -11.36 2.90
C VAL A 191 1.20 -9.93 2.62
N CYS A 192 0.67 -9.28 1.58
CA CYS A 192 0.99 -7.88 1.28
C CYS A 192 0.56 -6.95 2.41
N ALA A 193 -0.65 -7.12 2.96
CA ALA A 193 -1.12 -6.32 4.10
C ALA A 193 -0.25 -6.53 5.34
N ALA A 194 0.11 -7.77 5.67
CA ALA A 194 1.02 -8.08 6.77
C ALA A 194 2.40 -7.42 6.57
N ASN A 195 2.97 -7.53 5.37
CA ASN A 195 4.23 -6.86 5.03
C ASN A 195 4.13 -5.35 5.21
N TYR A 196 3.07 -4.72 4.69
CA TYR A 196 2.87 -3.28 4.86
C TYR A 196 2.89 -2.86 6.33
N ILE A 197 2.13 -3.54 7.18
CA ILE A 197 2.05 -3.23 8.62
C ILE A 197 3.40 -3.45 9.31
N ILE A 198 4.01 -4.62 9.11
CA ILE A 198 5.28 -4.99 9.75
C ILE A 198 6.38 -4.00 9.37
N TYR A 199 6.54 -3.69 8.07
CA TYR A 199 7.62 -2.83 7.61
C TYR A 199 7.39 -1.36 7.93
N SER A 200 6.14 -0.87 7.93
CA SER A 200 5.82 0.48 8.40
C SER A 200 6.19 0.65 9.87
N ILE A 201 5.81 -0.28 10.73
CA ILE A 201 6.10 -0.20 12.17
C ILE A 201 7.61 -0.42 12.44
N ALA A 202 8.21 -1.47 11.85
CA ALA A 202 9.62 -1.79 12.10
C ALA A 202 10.57 -0.68 11.65
N THR A 203 10.21 0.09 10.63
CA THR A 203 11.03 1.21 10.14
C THR A 203 11.02 2.38 11.10
N LEU A 204 9.95 2.62 11.86
CA LEU A 204 9.94 3.64 12.93
C LEU A 204 11.02 3.38 14.00
N TYR A 205 11.40 2.13 14.20
CA TYR A 205 12.47 1.72 15.12
C TYR A 205 13.81 1.45 14.42
N TYR A 206 13.98 1.86 13.17
CA TYR A 206 15.17 1.62 12.33
C TYR A 206 15.50 0.14 12.03
N ILE A 207 14.75 -0.81 12.59
CA ILE A 207 14.93 -2.24 12.37
C ILE A 207 14.45 -2.65 10.96
N GLY A 208 13.50 -1.90 10.40
CA GLY A 208 12.87 -2.19 9.10
C GLY A 208 13.87 -2.33 7.96
N TYR A 209 14.96 -1.56 7.95
CA TYR A 209 15.97 -1.62 6.88
C TYR A 209 16.70 -2.98 6.83
N PHE A 210 17.12 -3.47 8.01
CA PHE A 210 17.78 -4.79 8.10
C PHE A 210 16.81 -5.92 7.79
N LEU A 211 15.58 -5.79 8.29
CA LEU A 211 14.50 -6.74 8.05
C LEU A 211 14.16 -6.80 6.55
N LEU A 212 14.12 -5.68 5.86
CA LEU A 212 13.89 -5.60 4.41
C LEU A 212 14.99 -6.34 3.64
N ALA A 213 16.26 -6.07 3.95
CA ALA A 213 17.36 -6.75 3.30
C ALA A 213 17.30 -8.28 3.48
N ALA A 214 17.03 -8.74 4.70
CA ALA A 214 16.85 -10.16 5.01
C ALA A 214 15.65 -10.76 4.26
N TYR A 215 14.54 -10.03 4.19
CA TYR A 215 13.32 -10.48 3.50
C TYR A 215 13.53 -10.59 1.99
N VAL A 216 14.15 -9.60 1.36
CA VAL A 216 14.46 -9.63 -0.07
C VAL A 216 15.35 -10.82 -0.39
N TYR A 217 16.42 -11.02 0.41
CA TYR A 217 17.30 -12.18 0.24
C TYR A 217 16.51 -13.50 0.37
N PHE A 218 15.69 -13.63 1.42
CA PHE A 218 14.90 -14.83 1.65
C PHE A 218 13.89 -15.09 0.52
N ALA A 219 13.16 -14.05 0.07
CA ALA A 219 12.16 -14.15 -0.98
C ALA A 219 12.79 -14.56 -2.32
N LEU A 220 13.92 -13.94 -2.70
CA LEU A 220 14.66 -14.28 -3.92
C LEU A 220 15.28 -15.67 -3.85
N TYR A 221 15.89 -16.03 -2.72
CA TYR A 221 16.44 -17.36 -2.51
C TYR A 221 15.35 -18.43 -2.63
N ARG A 222 14.21 -18.20 -1.98
CA ARG A 222 13.06 -19.11 -2.03
C ARG A 222 12.51 -19.24 -3.44
N PHE A 223 12.35 -18.12 -4.16
CA PHE A 223 11.92 -18.13 -5.55
C PHE A 223 12.88 -18.96 -6.42
N TRP A 224 14.17 -18.69 -6.37
CA TRP A 224 15.15 -19.41 -7.18
C TRP A 224 15.22 -20.91 -6.86
N LYS A 225 15.07 -21.27 -5.59
CA LYS A 225 15.09 -22.66 -5.16
C LYS A 225 13.85 -23.44 -5.64
N PHE A 226 12.68 -22.82 -5.64
CA PHE A 226 11.41 -23.50 -5.90
C PHE A 226 10.83 -23.24 -7.30
N SER A 227 11.19 -22.16 -7.98
CA SER A 227 10.71 -21.84 -9.32
C SER A 227 11.43 -22.61 -10.43
N ARG A 228 12.54 -23.26 -10.14
CA ARG A 228 13.22 -24.09 -11.13
C ARG A 228 12.49 -25.41 -11.30
N MET A 229 11.87 -25.60 -12.46
CA MET A 229 11.35 -26.89 -12.92
C MET A 229 12.37 -27.52 -13.88
N PRO A 230 13.37 -28.27 -13.35
CA PRO A 230 14.47 -28.78 -14.17
C PRO A 230 14.07 -29.94 -15.07
N TYR A 231 12.90 -30.54 -14.85
CA TYR A 231 12.47 -31.73 -15.54
C TYR A 231 11.27 -31.45 -16.45
N ARG A 232 11.24 -32.16 -17.60
CA ARG A 232 10.08 -32.21 -18.50
C ARG A 232 9.60 -33.65 -18.62
N CYS A 233 8.31 -33.85 -18.60
CA CYS A 233 7.73 -35.17 -18.85
C CYS A 233 8.06 -35.65 -20.28
N GLY A 234 8.68 -36.84 -20.38
CA GLY A 234 9.01 -37.41 -21.69
C GLY A 234 7.81 -37.75 -22.57
N LYS A 235 6.58 -37.88 -22.01
CA LYS A 235 5.37 -38.25 -22.72
C LYS A 235 4.53 -37.04 -23.16
N CYS A 236 4.31 -36.05 -22.28
CA CYS A 236 3.44 -34.91 -22.58
C CYS A 236 4.18 -33.55 -22.59
N GLY A 237 5.49 -33.52 -22.34
CA GLY A 237 6.28 -32.28 -22.33
C GLY A 237 6.04 -31.35 -21.11
N ALA A 238 5.14 -31.73 -20.19
CA ALA A 238 4.81 -30.94 -19.02
C ALA A 238 6.03 -30.72 -18.12
N GLN A 239 6.15 -29.53 -17.58
CA GLN A 239 7.23 -29.21 -16.62
C GLN A 239 6.96 -29.86 -15.27
N MET A 240 8.00 -30.40 -14.64
CA MET A 240 7.94 -31.13 -13.38
C MET A 240 9.01 -30.64 -12.40
N HIS A 241 8.66 -30.57 -11.12
CA HIS A 241 9.62 -30.22 -10.07
C HIS A 241 10.56 -31.38 -9.71
N ASN A 242 10.04 -32.59 -9.73
CA ASN A 242 10.77 -33.81 -9.37
C ASN A 242 10.60 -34.85 -10.46
N LYS A 243 11.56 -35.78 -10.53
CA LYS A 243 11.41 -37.02 -11.26
C LYS A 243 10.31 -37.88 -10.63
N GLY A 244 9.65 -38.70 -11.42
CA GLY A 244 8.58 -39.58 -10.97
C GLY A 244 7.31 -39.43 -11.80
N ARG A 245 6.15 -39.68 -11.21
CA ARG A 245 4.87 -39.69 -11.91
C ARG A 245 4.43 -38.28 -12.33
N CYS A 246 4.17 -38.11 -13.62
CA CYS A 246 3.70 -36.83 -14.16
C CYS A 246 2.29 -36.49 -13.65
N PRO A 247 2.06 -35.29 -13.07
CA PRO A 247 0.75 -34.91 -12.54
C PRO A 247 -0.31 -34.72 -13.65
N ILE A 248 0.12 -34.49 -14.90
CA ILE A 248 -0.81 -34.23 -16.01
C ILE A 248 -1.18 -35.53 -16.75
N CYS A 249 -0.22 -36.36 -17.15
CA CYS A 249 -0.48 -37.54 -17.95
C CYS A 249 -0.28 -38.88 -17.21
N GLY A 250 0.14 -38.85 -15.93
CA GLY A 250 0.38 -40.02 -15.11
C GLY A 250 1.60 -40.88 -15.52
N ALA A 251 2.37 -40.49 -16.54
CA ALA A 251 3.56 -41.22 -16.97
C ALA A 251 4.69 -41.15 -15.96
N GLU A 252 5.38 -42.25 -15.72
CA GLU A 252 6.57 -42.29 -14.87
C GLU A 252 7.78 -41.79 -15.66
N ASN A 253 8.56 -40.87 -15.04
CA ASN A 253 9.77 -40.26 -15.60
C ASN A 253 10.93 -40.49 -14.64
N TYR A 254 11.95 -41.16 -15.10
CA TYR A 254 13.13 -41.55 -14.32
C TYR A 254 14.31 -40.61 -14.52
#